data_c0032138b9c704b9eedeee39abc628d5
#
_entry.id   c0032138b9c704b9eedeee39abc628d5
#
_cell.length_a   1.000
_cell.length_b   1.000
_cell.length_c   1.000
_cell.angle_alpha   90.00
_cell.angle_beta   90.00
_cell.angle_gamma   90.00
#
_symmetry.space_group_name_H-M   'P 1'
#
loop_
_entity.id
_entity.type
_entity.pdbx_description
1 polymer ?
#
loop_
_entity_poly.entity_id
_entity_poly.type
_entity_poly.pdbx_seq_one_letter_code
_entity_poly.pdbx_strand_id
1 'polypeptide(L)'
;MYKRQNRDIAVVETLFSTGIRISELCNLLQKNIDIEQGIFCIKGKGGKERYLQIGTEEVLVQLKEYKRHWEKELDASKFFFLNRYGERYSEQSARRMIQRYTQEAMIEIHITPHMFRHAFATLLLEEEVDIRFIQKMLGHASIMTTQIYAEVALKKQMEILKMKHPRNRMEILEKHIETEGKGVV
;
A
#
# COMPACT_ATOMS: atom_id res chain seq x y z
N MET A 1 18.92 9.47 6.76
CA MET A 1 17.72 10.15 6.22
C MET A 1 16.98 9.23 5.25
N TYR A 2 17.61 8.67 4.26
CA TYR A 2 17.06 7.76 3.24
C TYR A 2 16.24 6.55 3.77
N LYS A 3 16.74 5.84 4.79
CA LYS A 3 16.12 4.61 5.29
C LYS A 3 14.68 4.80 5.79
N ARG A 4 14.41 5.90 6.54
CA ARG A 4 13.06 6.20 7.02
C ARG A 4 12.15 6.64 5.88
N GLN A 5 12.67 7.42 4.95
CA GLN A 5 11.92 7.91 3.80
C GLN A 5 11.44 6.74 2.92
N ASN A 6 12.29 5.75 2.66
CA ASN A 6 11.90 4.55 1.90
C ASN A 6 10.78 3.77 2.59
N ARG A 7 10.82 3.64 3.93
CA ARG A 7 9.70 3.05 4.67
C ARG A 7 8.42 3.87 4.53
N ASP A 8 8.54 5.18 4.70
CA ASP A 8 7.38 6.08 4.68
C ASP A 8 6.70 6.06 3.30
N ILE A 9 7.48 6.03 2.22
CA ILE A 9 6.99 5.84 0.84
C ILE A 9 6.32 4.47 0.72
N ALA A 10 6.97 3.38 1.13
CA ALA A 10 6.41 2.04 1.04
C ALA A 10 5.08 1.91 1.82
N VAL A 11 4.96 2.58 2.98
CA VAL A 11 3.71 2.63 3.77
C VAL A 11 2.61 3.35 3.02
N VAL A 12 2.89 4.55 2.47
CA VAL A 12 1.91 5.37 1.74
C VAL A 12 1.45 4.65 0.47
N GLU A 13 2.39 4.12 -0.31
CA GLU A 13 2.10 3.36 -1.53
C GLU A 13 1.25 2.11 -1.22
N THR A 14 1.55 1.38 -0.14
CA THR A 14 0.74 0.23 0.26
C THR A 14 -0.67 0.63 0.66
N LEU A 15 -0.85 1.71 1.43
CA LEU A 15 -2.16 2.22 1.82
C LEU A 15 -2.99 2.60 0.60
N PHE A 16 -2.39 3.30 -0.34
CA PHE A 16 -3.06 3.81 -1.54
C PHE A 16 -3.36 2.70 -2.54
N SER A 17 -2.41 1.79 -2.78
CA SER A 17 -2.53 0.74 -3.79
C SER A 17 -3.46 -0.41 -3.41
N THR A 18 -3.77 -0.56 -2.12
CA THR A 18 -4.54 -1.71 -1.63
C THR A 18 -5.78 -1.34 -0.83
N GLY A 19 -5.90 -0.10 -0.37
CA GLY A 19 -6.95 0.31 0.54
C GLY A 19 -6.94 -0.44 1.88
N ILE A 20 -5.81 -1.03 2.28
CA ILE A 20 -5.64 -1.77 3.55
C ILE A 20 -5.93 -0.88 4.75
N ARG A 21 -6.48 -1.44 5.84
CA ARG A 21 -6.61 -0.68 7.09
C ARG A 21 -5.24 -0.46 7.72
N ILE A 22 -5.04 0.70 8.34
CA ILE A 22 -3.76 1.03 8.98
C ILE A 22 -3.36 0.00 10.06
N SER A 23 -4.33 -0.52 10.80
CA SER A 23 -4.08 -1.57 11.79
C SER A 23 -3.61 -2.88 11.14
N GLU A 24 -4.19 -3.25 10.01
CA GLU A 24 -3.79 -4.43 9.23
C GLU A 24 -2.39 -4.25 8.65
N LEU A 25 -2.09 -3.08 8.07
CA LEU A 25 -0.76 -2.73 7.56
C LEU A 25 0.30 -2.84 8.65
N CYS A 26 0.07 -2.23 9.82
CA CYS A 26 1.02 -2.27 10.93
C CYS A 26 1.21 -3.67 11.52
N ASN A 27 0.27 -4.59 11.31
CA ASN A 27 0.33 -5.97 11.75
C ASN A 27 0.72 -6.97 10.66
N LEU A 28 1.10 -6.49 9.46
CA LEU A 28 1.59 -7.35 8.39
C LEU A 28 2.83 -8.13 8.84
N LEU A 29 2.76 -9.45 8.65
CA LEU A 29 3.89 -10.34 8.92
C LEU A 29 4.65 -10.59 7.61
N GLN A 30 5.98 -10.68 7.68
CA GLN A 30 6.81 -10.95 6.50
C GLN A 30 6.40 -12.24 5.77
N LYS A 31 6.09 -13.30 6.51
CA LYS A 31 5.64 -14.58 5.93
C LYS A 31 4.32 -14.51 5.16
N ASN A 32 3.58 -13.42 5.32
CA ASN A 32 2.28 -13.20 4.68
C ASN A 32 2.40 -12.31 3.43
N ILE A 33 3.63 -12.02 3.00
CA ILE A 33 3.90 -11.11 1.89
C ILE A 33 4.79 -11.83 0.88
N ASP A 34 4.30 -11.91 -0.34
CA ASP A 34 5.08 -12.25 -1.50
C ASP A 34 5.21 -11.00 -2.39
N ILE A 35 6.38 -10.34 -2.30
CA ILE A 35 6.64 -9.12 -3.06
C ILE A 35 6.82 -9.43 -4.53
N GLU A 36 7.38 -10.60 -4.88
CA GLU A 36 7.62 -10.98 -6.28
C GLU A 36 6.31 -11.18 -7.02
N GLN A 37 5.32 -11.77 -6.36
CA GLN A 37 3.98 -11.95 -6.91
C GLN A 37 3.04 -10.78 -6.59
N GLY A 38 3.46 -9.83 -5.75
CA GLY A 38 2.62 -8.73 -5.29
C GLY A 38 1.42 -9.16 -4.45
N ILE A 39 1.54 -10.27 -3.71
CA ILE A 39 0.42 -10.86 -2.95
C ILE A 39 0.64 -10.65 -1.45
N PHE A 40 -0.39 -10.11 -0.79
CA PHE A 40 -0.42 -9.92 0.66
C PHE A 40 -1.58 -10.70 1.26
N CYS A 41 -1.30 -11.61 2.18
CA CYS A 41 -2.32 -12.32 2.97
C CYS A 41 -2.64 -11.51 4.23
N ILE A 42 -3.85 -10.98 4.31
CA ILE A 42 -4.32 -10.14 5.42
C ILE A 42 -5.23 -10.94 6.33
N LYS A 43 -4.87 -11.00 7.61
CA LYS A 43 -5.74 -11.56 8.65
C LYS A 43 -6.71 -10.51 9.17
N GLY A 44 -7.98 -10.69 8.88
CA GLY A 44 -9.07 -9.83 9.32
C GLY A 44 -9.65 -10.25 10.68
N LYS A 45 -10.71 -9.53 11.10
CA LYS A 45 -11.44 -9.83 12.33
C LYS A 45 -12.03 -11.25 12.28
N GLY A 46 -11.86 -12.02 13.36
CA GLY A 46 -12.35 -13.40 13.45
C GLY A 46 -11.50 -14.43 12.70
N GLY A 47 -10.24 -14.14 12.41
CA GLY A 47 -9.32 -15.08 11.78
C GLY A 47 -9.55 -15.30 10.28
N LYS A 48 -10.48 -14.57 9.67
CA LYS A 48 -10.73 -14.63 8.22
C LYS A 48 -9.55 -14.04 7.46
N GLU A 49 -9.04 -14.78 6.50
CA GLU A 49 -7.96 -14.32 5.63
C GLU A 49 -8.52 -13.78 4.32
N ARG A 50 -7.87 -12.74 3.80
CA ARG A 50 -8.09 -12.26 2.44
C ARG A 50 -6.75 -11.94 1.80
N TYR A 51 -6.72 -12.05 0.50
CA TYR A 51 -5.54 -11.71 -0.29
C TYR A 51 -5.74 -10.34 -0.93
N LEU A 52 -4.73 -9.50 -0.80
CA LEU A 52 -4.60 -8.24 -1.53
C LEU A 52 -3.53 -8.41 -2.59
N GLN A 53 -3.74 -7.80 -3.75
CA GLN A 53 -2.77 -7.78 -4.81
C GLN A 53 -2.34 -6.35 -5.11
N ILE A 54 -1.04 -6.19 -5.33
CA ILE A 54 -0.44 -4.96 -5.84
C ILE A 54 -0.26 -5.17 -7.34
N GLY A 55 -1.03 -4.43 -8.14
CA GLY A 55 -1.03 -4.53 -9.59
C GLY A 55 -0.01 -3.64 -10.29
N THR A 56 0.66 -2.75 -9.56
CA THR A 56 1.53 -1.69 -10.08
C THR A 56 2.99 -2.03 -9.78
N GLU A 57 3.83 -2.05 -10.81
CA GLU A 57 5.25 -2.42 -10.67
C GLU A 57 6.02 -1.40 -9.83
N GLU A 58 5.70 -0.12 -9.97
CA GLU A 58 6.32 0.97 -9.21
C GLU A 58 6.18 0.76 -7.69
N VAL A 59 5.01 0.30 -7.25
CA VAL A 59 4.77 -0.01 -5.83
C VAL A 59 5.60 -1.21 -5.38
N LEU A 60 5.72 -2.24 -6.22
CA LEU A 60 6.56 -3.40 -5.93
C LEU A 60 8.04 -3.02 -5.83
N VAL A 61 8.51 -2.15 -6.72
CA VAL A 61 9.87 -1.59 -6.66
C VAL A 61 10.10 -0.87 -5.33
N GLN A 62 9.18 -0.02 -4.89
CA GLN A 62 9.29 0.68 -3.60
C GLN A 62 9.32 -0.29 -2.40
N LEU A 63 8.55 -1.37 -2.46
CA LEU A 63 8.56 -2.40 -1.41
C LEU A 63 9.87 -3.19 -1.41
N LYS A 64 10.44 -3.51 -2.58
CA LYS A 64 11.75 -4.15 -2.71
C LYS A 64 12.86 -3.25 -2.17
N GLU A 65 12.83 -1.96 -2.50
CA GLU A 65 13.76 -0.96 -1.98
C GLU A 65 13.65 -0.82 -0.45
N TYR A 66 12.43 -0.78 0.08
CA TYR A 66 12.22 -0.81 1.51
C TYR A 66 12.84 -2.07 2.15
N LYS A 67 12.54 -3.27 1.62
CA LYS A 67 13.07 -4.53 2.12
C LYS A 67 14.60 -4.54 2.09
N ARG A 68 15.22 -4.12 0.99
CA ARG A 68 16.68 -4.02 0.84
C ARG A 68 17.32 -3.12 1.88
N HIS A 69 16.74 -1.96 2.14
CA HIS A 69 17.31 -1.00 3.10
C HIS A 69 17.10 -1.41 4.56
N TRP A 70 16.13 -2.27 4.85
CA TRP A 70 15.78 -2.72 6.19
C TRP A 70 16.09 -4.20 6.43
N GLU A 71 16.87 -4.83 5.55
CA GLU A 71 17.17 -6.26 5.58
C GLU A 71 17.58 -6.73 6.98
N LYS A 72 18.58 -6.09 7.58
CA LYS A 72 19.10 -6.46 8.90
C LYS A 72 18.04 -6.45 10.01
N GLU A 73 17.18 -5.43 10.02
CA GLU A 73 16.12 -5.32 11.03
C GLU A 73 14.95 -6.26 10.71
N LEU A 74 14.71 -6.49 9.44
CA LEU A 74 13.69 -7.44 8.99
C LEU A 74 14.07 -8.87 9.38
N ASP A 75 15.34 -9.27 9.25
CA ASP A 75 15.81 -10.60 9.64
C ASP A 75 15.57 -10.90 11.13
N ALA A 76 15.59 -9.87 11.97
CA ALA A 76 15.32 -9.98 13.40
C ALA A 76 13.84 -9.83 13.77
N SER A 77 12.95 -9.56 12.80
CA SER A 77 11.54 -9.23 13.05
C SER A 77 10.59 -10.16 12.31
N LYS A 78 9.45 -10.44 12.89
CA LYS A 78 8.33 -11.10 12.19
C LYS A 78 7.45 -10.11 11.42
N PHE A 79 7.49 -8.82 11.77
CA PHE A 79 6.67 -7.78 11.14
C PHE A 79 7.35 -7.24 9.90
N PHE A 80 6.56 -6.84 8.91
CA PHE A 80 7.09 -6.28 7.68
C PHE A 80 7.39 -4.79 7.81
N PHE A 81 6.50 -3.97 8.36
CA PHE A 81 6.79 -2.55 8.57
C PHE A 81 7.34 -2.30 9.98
N LEU A 82 8.53 -1.68 10.02
CA LEU A 82 9.29 -1.48 11.24
C LEU A 82 9.46 0.00 11.59
N ASN A 83 9.56 0.27 12.89
CA ASN A 83 9.97 1.57 13.40
C ASN A 83 11.52 1.71 13.34
N ARG A 84 12.03 2.85 13.79
CA ARG A 84 13.49 3.13 13.77
C ARG A 84 14.33 2.20 14.67
N TYR A 85 13.68 1.45 15.54
CA TYR A 85 14.33 0.53 16.48
C TYR A 85 14.25 -0.93 16.04
N GLY A 86 13.71 -1.22 14.83
CA GLY A 86 13.51 -2.59 14.34
C GLY A 86 12.25 -3.27 14.90
N GLU A 87 11.42 -2.54 15.63
CA GLU A 87 10.17 -3.06 16.20
C GLU A 87 8.98 -2.79 15.26
N ARG A 88 7.84 -3.39 15.56
CA ARG A 88 6.60 -3.19 14.81
C ARG A 88 6.26 -1.70 14.64
N TYR A 89 5.99 -1.29 13.41
CA TYR A 89 5.54 0.07 13.13
C TYR A 89 4.15 0.30 13.72
N SER A 90 3.97 1.34 14.54
CA SER A 90 2.70 1.58 15.21
C SER A 90 1.76 2.42 14.34
N GLU A 91 0.45 2.21 14.51
CA GLU A 91 -0.58 3.02 13.84
C GLU A 91 -0.44 4.51 14.15
N GLN A 92 -0.08 4.85 15.39
CA GLN A 92 0.12 6.24 15.79
C GLN A 92 1.32 6.86 15.06
N SER A 93 2.41 6.10 14.89
CA SER A 93 3.58 6.55 14.14
C SER A 93 3.24 6.75 12.67
N ALA A 94 2.45 5.86 12.08
CA ALA A 94 1.98 5.99 10.70
C ALA A 94 1.08 7.23 10.51
N ARG A 95 0.14 7.49 11.43
CA ARG A 95 -0.70 8.70 11.39
C ARG A 95 0.13 9.97 11.51
N ARG A 96 1.11 10.00 12.45
CA ARG A 96 2.01 11.14 12.60
C ARG A 96 2.88 11.37 11.35
N MET A 97 3.33 10.31 10.74
CA MET A 97 4.10 10.37 9.48
C MET A 97 3.26 10.99 8.37
N ILE A 98 2.04 10.52 8.13
CA ILE A 98 1.12 11.07 7.14
C ILE A 98 0.88 12.56 7.43
N GLN A 99 0.56 12.92 8.66
CA GLN A 99 0.30 14.31 9.06
C GLN A 99 1.50 15.22 8.81
N ARG A 100 2.72 14.73 9.11
CA ARG A 100 3.95 15.49 8.83
C ARG A 100 4.10 15.78 7.35
N TYR A 101 3.97 14.77 6.47
CA TYR A 101 4.09 14.96 5.02
C TYR A 101 2.97 15.85 4.46
N THR A 102 1.77 15.76 5.01
CA THR A 102 0.65 16.65 4.66
C THR A 102 1.00 18.11 4.95
N GLN A 103 1.60 18.37 6.11
CA GLN A 103 2.05 19.73 6.50
C GLN A 103 3.22 20.22 5.64
N GLU A 104 4.23 19.37 5.42
CA GLU A 104 5.38 19.68 4.57
C GLU A 104 4.96 19.99 3.12
N ALA A 105 3.91 19.32 2.63
CA ALA A 105 3.32 19.56 1.31
C ALA A 105 2.30 20.73 1.28
N MET A 106 2.12 21.45 2.40
CA MET A 106 1.16 22.57 2.52
C MET A 106 -0.28 22.18 2.11
N ILE A 107 -0.67 20.94 2.37
CA ILE A 107 -2.04 20.46 2.12
C ILE A 107 -2.92 20.88 3.30
N GLU A 108 -3.94 21.68 3.04
CA GLU A 108 -4.81 22.26 4.09
C GLU A 108 -5.74 21.25 4.75
N ILE A 109 -6.11 20.17 4.02
CA ILE A 109 -7.01 19.14 4.55
C ILE A 109 -6.25 18.16 5.45
N HIS A 110 -6.91 17.68 6.51
CA HIS A 110 -6.37 16.67 7.41
C HIS A 110 -6.42 15.29 6.79
N ILE A 111 -5.30 14.84 6.19
CA ILE A 111 -5.19 13.51 5.56
C ILE A 111 -5.12 12.42 6.63
N THR A 112 -5.95 11.39 6.48
CA THR A 112 -6.01 10.23 7.37
C THR A 112 -5.85 8.91 6.61
N PRO A 113 -5.43 7.81 7.27
CA PRO A 113 -5.38 6.48 6.62
C PRO A 113 -6.72 6.02 6.04
N HIS A 114 -7.84 6.45 6.60
CA HIS A 114 -9.16 6.13 6.07
C HIS A 114 -9.45 6.81 4.73
N MET A 115 -8.86 7.98 4.50
CA MET A 115 -9.00 8.68 3.21
C MET A 115 -8.29 7.94 2.08
N PHE A 116 -7.13 7.31 2.33
CA PHE A 116 -6.48 6.45 1.34
C PHE A 116 -7.40 5.29 0.92
N ARG A 117 -8.04 4.65 1.90
CA ARG A 117 -8.98 3.56 1.64
C ARG A 117 -10.24 4.04 0.91
N HIS A 118 -10.75 5.21 1.28
CA HIS A 118 -11.89 5.82 0.59
C HIS A 118 -11.52 6.18 -0.85
N ALA A 119 -10.37 6.84 -1.06
CA ALA A 119 -9.87 7.17 -2.37
C ALA A 119 -9.69 5.92 -3.25
N PHE A 120 -9.07 4.85 -2.72
CA PHE A 120 -8.95 3.58 -3.43
C PHE A 120 -10.31 3.06 -3.91
N ALA A 121 -11.32 3.05 -3.03
CA ALA A 121 -12.66 2.58 -3.39
C ALA A 121 -13.33 3.47 -4.42
N THR A 122 -13.29 4.80 -4.21
CA THR A 122 -13.96 5.78 -5.08
C THR A 122 -13.35 5.78 -6.48
N LEU A 123 -12.03 5.83 -6.56
CA LEU A 123 -11.33 5.85 -7.84
C LEU A 123 -11.50 4.55 -8.64
N LEU A 124 -11.61 3.40 -7.97
CA LEU A 124 -11.96 2.15 -8.66
C LEU A 124 -13.42 2.15 -9.15
N LEU A 125 -14.35 2.75 -8.40
CA LEU A 125 -15.73 2.92 -8.85
C LEU A 125 -15.82 3.84 -10.07
N GLU A 126 -15.06 4.94 -10.09
CA GLU A 126 -14.95 5.85 -11.24
C GLU A 126 -14.39 5.15 -12.49
N GLU A 127 -13.55 4.11 -12.30
CA GLU A 127 -13.07 3.21 -13.35
C GLU A 127 -14.05 2.08 -13.68
N GLU A 128 -15.31 2.21 -13.26
CA GLU A 128 -16.37 1.23 -13.52
C GLU A 128 -16.11 -0.19 -12.99
N VAL A 129 -15.25 -0.33 -11.95
CA VAL A 129 -15.03 -1.61 -11.29
C VAL A 129 -16.26 -1.96 -10.46
N ASP A 130 -16.80 -3.17 -10.68
CA ASP A 130 -17.96 -3.66 -9.93
C ASP A 130 -17.73 -3.56 -8.41
N ILE A 131 -18.65 -2.90 -7.71
CA ILE A 131 -18.59 -2.66 -6.27
C ILE A 131 -18.38 -3.94 -5.46
N ARG A 132 -18.85 -5.09 -5.94
CA ARG A 132 -18.65 -6.39 -5.29
C ARG A 132 -17.20 -6.80 -5.23
N PHE A 133 -16.41 -6.49 -6.27
CA PHE A 133 -14.96 -6.72 -6.26
C PHE A 133 -14.26 -5.77 -5.28
N ILE A 134 -14.63 -4.50 -5.29
CA ILE A 134 -14.08 -3.49 -4.35
C ILE A 134 -14.37 -3.90 -2.91
N GLN A 135 -15.60 -4.30 -2.58
CA GLN A 135 -15.98 -4.78 -1.26
C GLN A 135 -15.15 -6.00 -0.83
N LYS A 136 -14.90 -6.93 -1.75
CA LYS A 136 -14.06 -8.12 -1.49
C LYS A 136 -12.61 -7.75 -1.22
N MET A 137 -12.03 -6.86 -2.02
CA MET A 137 -10.67 -6.34 -1.81
C MET A 137 -10.55 -5.65 -0.43
N LEU A 138 -11.54 -4.83 -0.08
CA LEU A 138 -11.56 -4.11 1.18
C LEU A 138 -11.89 -5.00 2.39
N GLY A 139 -12.39 -6.22 2.20
CA GLY A 139 -12.72 -7.13 3.30
C GLY A 139 -13.92 -6.65 4.11
N HIS A 140 -14.99 -6.20 3.45
CA HIS A 140 -16.28 -6.02 4.09
C HIS A 140 -16.90 -7.39 4.33
N ALA A 141 -17.24 -7.69 5.60
CA ALA A 141 -17.73 -8.97 6.05
C ALA A 141 -19.17 -9.21 5.57
N SER A 142 -19.32 -9.69 4.35
CA SER A 142 -20.48 -10.48 3.94
C SER A 142 -20.18 -11.21 2.63
N ILE A 143 -20.35 -12.52 2.70
CA ILE A 143 -20.45 -13.54 1.67
C ILE A 143 -19.27 -14.52 1.66
N MET A 144 -19.64 -15.75 2.01
CA MET A 144 -18.90 -17.00 1.99
C MET A 144 -18.23 -17.26 0.64
N THR A 145 -16.99 -17.73 0.66
CA THR A 145 -16.28 -18.15 -0.54
C THR A 145 -15.60 -19.50 -0.40
N THR A 146 -15.98 -20.40 -1.26
CA THR A 146 -15.35 -21.69 -1.52
C THR A 146 -13.99 -21.46 -2.23
N GLN A 147 -12.99 -22.25 -1.90
CA GLN A 147 -11.60 -22.16 -2.38
C GLN A 147 -11.41 -22.01 -3.90
N ILE A 148 -12.30 -22.61 -4.70
CA ILE A 148 -12.25 -22.58 -6.17
C ILE A 148 -12.46 -21.15 -6.74
N TYR A 149 -13.25 -20.32 -6.07
CA TYR A 149 -13.47 -18.92 -6.49
C TYR A 149 -12.32 -17.98 -6.13
N ALA A 150 -11.41 -18.42 -5.24
CA ALA A 150 -10.29 -17.59 -4.80
C ALA A 150 -9.27 -17.37 -5.93
N GLU A 151 -8.89 -18.40 -6.68
CA GLU A 151 -7.90 -18.29 -7.77
C GLU A 151 -8.44 -17.47 -8.96
N VAL A 152 -9.69 -17.74 -9.36
CA VAL A 152 -10.33 -16.96 -10.44
C VAL A 152 -10.53 -15.51 -10.03
N ALA A 153 -10.88 -15.29 -8.76
CA ALA A 153 -11.04 -13.94 -8.21
C ALA A 153 -9.70 -13.20 -8.10
N LEU A 154 -8.59 -13.88 -7.77
CA LEU A 154 -7.26 -13.28 -7.70
C LEU A 154 -6.78 -12.85 -9.09
N LYS A 155 -6.91 -13.70 -10.11
CA LYS A 155 -6.56 -13.35 -11.49
C LYS A 155 -7.34 -12.14 -11.99
N LYS A 156 -8.66 -12.14 -11.77
CA LYS A 156 -9.52 -11.01 -12.16
C LYS A 156 -9.18 -9.72 -11.39
N GLN A 157 -8.87 -9.84 -10.11
CA GLN A 157 -8.41 -8.72 -9.28
C GLN A 157 -7.10 -8.14 -9.81
N MET A 158 -6.14 -8.99 -10.18
CA MET A 158 -4.87 -8.56 -10.77
C MET A 158 -5.07 -7.82 -12.10
N GLU A 159 -5.91 -8.35 -12.99
CA GLU A 159 -6.24 -7.70 -14.27
C GLU A 159 -6.85 -6.31 -14.06
N ILE A 160 -7.83 -6.21 -13.15
CA ILE A 160 -8.48 -4.95 -12.82
C ILE A 160 -7.47 -3.95 -12.27
N LEU A 161 -6.62 -4.36 -11.32
CA LEU A 161 -5.61 -3.47 -10.73
C LEU A 161 -4.55 -3.04 -11.73
N LYS A 162 -4.11 -3.93 -12.63
CA LYS A 162 -3.16 -3.55 -13.69
C LYS A 162 -3.72 -2.49 -14.64
N MET A 163 -5.00 -2.62 -15.02
CA MET A 163 -5.62 -1.73 -16.02
C MET A 163 -6.25 -0.48 -15.41
N LYS A 164 -6.88 -0.62 -14.23
CA LYS A 164 -7.78 0.39 -13.65
C LYS A 164 -7.31 0.92 -12.28
N HIS A 165 -6.04 0.69 -11.92
CA HIS A 165 -5.55 1.25 -10.65
C HIS A 165 -5.38 2.76 -10.77
N PRO A 166 -5.87 3.55 -9.79
CA PRO A 166 -5.76 5.02 -9.83
C PRO A 166 -4.33 5.53 -9.97
N ARG A 167 -3.34 4.78 -9.47
CA ARG A 167 -1.92 5.09 -9.59
C ARG A 167 -1.45 5.22 -11.04
N ASN A 168 -2.07 4.48 -11.97
CA ASN A 168 -1.72 4.53 -13.40
C ASN A 168 -2.05 5.89 -14.05
N ARG A 169 -2.95 6.67 -13.44
CA ARG A 169 -3.31 8.04 -13.89
C ARG A 169 -2.50 9.13 -13.23
N MET A 170 -1.78 8.81 -12.18
CA MET A 170 -0.94 9.79 -11.48
C MET A 170 0.42 9.83 -12.15
N GLU A 171 0.66 10.85 -12.95
CA GLU A 171 2.02 11.21 -13.36
C GLU A 171 2.78 11.61 -12.10
N ILE A 172 3.76 10.80 -11.71
CA ILE A 172 4.68 11.21 -10.66
C ILE A 172 5.47 12.39 -11.24
N LEU A 173 5.40 13.53 -10.58
CA LEU A 173 6.19 14.73 -10.90
C LEU A 173 7.70 14.48 -10.66
N GLU A 174 8.24 13.40 -11.19
CA GLU A 174 9.69 13.14 -11.18
C GLU A 174 10.44 13.92 -12.28
N LYS A 175 9.70 14.52 -13.23
CA LYS A 175 10.31 15.25 -14.36
C LYS A 175 10.73 16.69 -14.05
N HIS A 176 10.51 17.22 -12.85
CA HIS A 176 10.82 18.64 -12.57
C HIS A 176 12.14 18.88 -11.83
N ILE A 177 12.95 17.84 -11.54
CA ILE A 177 14.24 18.03 -10.86
C ILE A 177 15.43 18.07 -11.84
N GLU A 178 15.28 17.63 -13.07
CA GLU A 178 16.38 17.59 -14.05
C GLU A 178 16.51 18.82 -14.96
N THR A 179 15.59 19.77 -14.95
CA THR A 179 15.62 20.92 -15.86
C THR A 179 16.14 22.22 -15.26
N GLU A 180 16.35 22.34 -13.96
CA GLU A 180 16.91 23.54 -13.35
C GLU A 180 18.44 23.51 -13.10
N GLY A 181 19.11 22.45 -13.53
CA GLY A 181 20.57 22.27 -13.34
C GLY A 181 21.46 22.67 -14.50
N LYS A 182 20.93 23.21 -15.60
CA LYS A 182 21.77 23.66 -16.75
C LYS A 182 21.38 25.04 -17.21
N GLY A 183 22.01 26.03 -16.64
CA GLY A 183 21.92 27.38 -17.17
C GLY A 183 22.44 28.47 -16.26
N VAL A 184 23.72 28.48 -15.95
CA VAL A 184 24.52 29.71 -15.80
C VAL A 184 25.98 29.36 -16.05
N VAL A 185 26.45 29.71 -17.22
CA VAL A 185 27.81 30.19 -17.48
C VAL A 185 27.67 31.41 -18.32
#